data_1e09c51c6794f2ed132b98407ae74aee
#
_entry.id   1e09c51c6794f2ed132b98407ae74aee
#
_cell.length_a   1.000
_cell.length_b   1.000
_cell.length_c   1.000
_cell.angle_alpha   90.00
_cell.angle_beta   90.00
_cell.angle_gamma   90.00
#
_symmetry.space_group_name_H-M   'P 1'
#
loop_
_entity.id
_entity.type
_entity.pdbx_description
1 polymer ?
#
loop_
_entity_poly.entity_id
_entity_poly.type
_entity_poly.pdbx_seq_one_letter_code
_entity_poly.pdbx_strand_id
1 'polypeptide(L)'
;IWLDDDADAARLRHGDGDVFVRHGDGLGPGDHTYKLLKKVFTNPFAQWLFRWIHPDLGIRLAKGWSGHSRISNIVKNENHFLGDDEWLWQYCKEVESRIHHDYYVFGHRHLPLELAVGHSATYYNLGEWVTQFTYLEFDGLAPKLQKFE
;
A
#
# COMPACT_ATOMS: atom_id res chain seq x y z
N ILE A 1 -2.16 10.27 -14.99
CA ILE A 1 -2.06 8.95 -15.63
C ILE A 1 -1.26 8.05 -14.68
N TRP A 2 -1.98 7.37 -13.78
CA TRP A 2 -1.39 6.52 -12.74
C TRP A 2 -1.80 5.05 -12.90
N LEU A 3 -2.36 4.71 -14.06
CA LEU A 3 -2.82 3.38 -14.39
C LEU A 3 -1.79 2.67 -15.26
N ASP A 4 -0.70 2.26 -14.64
CA ASP A 4 0.12 1.22 -15.26
C ASP A 4 0.48 0.19 -14.20
N ASP A 5 0.10 -1.01 -14.54
CA ASP A 5 0.28 -2.31 -13.92
C ASP A 5 -0.84 -2.79 -12.99
N ASP A 6 -1.96 -3.17 -13.61
CA ASP A 6 -2.94 -4.10 -13.02
C ASP A 6 -2.34 -5.50 -12.71
N ALA A 7 -1.06 -5.72 -13.00
CA ALA A 7 -0.39 -6.99 -12.79
C ALA A 7 -0.30 -7.41 -11.31
N ASP A 8 -0.32 -6.45 -10.39
CA ASP A 8 -0.22 -6.68 -8.94
C ASP A 8 -1.58 -6.57 -8.21
N ALA A 9 -2.67 -6.33 -8.94
CA ALA A 9 -4.01 -6.26 -8.36
C ALA A 9 -4.69 -7.62 -8.43
N ALA A 10 -5.18 -8.13 -7.31
CA ALA A 10 -6.06 -9.28 -7.28
C ALA A 10 -7.52 -8.80 -7.24
N ARG A 11 -8.33 -9.32 -8.14
CA ARG A 11 -9.78 -9.16 -8.10
C ARG A 11 -10.38 -10.47 -7.58
N LEU A 12 -11.07 -10.39 -6.48
CA LEU A 12 -11.73 -11.52 -5.85
C LEU A 12 -13.24 -11.28 -5.91
N ARG A 13 -13.98 -12.29 -6.37
CA ARG A 13 -15.44 -12.31 -6.23
C ARG A 13 -15.80 -13.25 -5.10
N HIS A 14 -16.55 -12.73 -4.13
CA HIS A 14 -17.08 -13.53 -3.06
C HIS A 14 -18.57 -13.20 -2.86
N GLY A 15 -19.43 -14.15 -3.13
CA GLY A 15 -20.87 -13.90 -3.27
C GLY A 15 -21.13 -12.95 -4.43
N ASP A 16 -21.92 -11.91 -4.20
CA ASP A 16 -22.19 -10.85 -5.18
C ASP A 16 -21.18 -9.69 -5.09
N GLY A 17 -20.25 -9.71 -4.13
CA GLY A 17 -19.28 -8.63 -3.89
C GLY A 17 -18.03 -8.71 -4.77
N ASP A 18 -17.66 -7.60 -5.37
CA ASP A 18 -16.42 -7.41 -6.13
C ASP A 18 -15.36 -6.74 -5.25
N VAL A 19 -14.30 -7.47 -4.93
CA VAL A 19 -13.24 -7.04 -4.01
C VAL A 19 -11.96 -6.78 -4.78
N PHE A 20 -11.48 -5.54 -4.74
CA PHE A 20 -10.20 -5.12 -5.28
C PHE A 20 -9.14 -5.17 -4.20
N VAL A 21 -8.16 -6.06 -4.34
CA VAL A 21 -7.08 -6.26 -3.34
C VAL A 21 -5.75 -5.87 -3.94
N ARG A 22 -5.00 -5.00 -3.25
CA ARG A 22 -3.64 -4.62 -3.65
C ARG A 22 -2.80 -4.25 -2.43
N HIS A 23 -1.47 -4.40 -2.52
CA HIS A 23 -0.60 -3.99 -1.41
C HIS A 23 -0.65 -2.49 -1.15
N GLY A 24 -0.57 -1.67 -2.19
CA GLY A 24 -0.71 -0.21 -2.07
C GLY A 24 0.59 0.57 -2.24
N ASP A 25 1.73 -0.10 -2.39
CA ASP A 25 3.02 0.56 -2.55
C ASP A 25 3.13 1.31 -3.89
N GLY A 26 3.57 2.56 -3.81
CA GLY A 26 3.76 3.43 -4.97
C GLY A 26 2.48 3.89 -5.68
N LEU A 27 1.30 3.69 -5.09
CA LEU A 27 0.02 4.14 -5.63
C LEU A 27 -0.35 5.56 -5.17
N GLY A 28 -1.26 6.18 -5.92
CA GLY A 28 -1.76 7.51 -5.61
C GLY A 28 -0.73 8.64 -5.80
N PRO A 29 -1.04 9.87 -5.39
CA PRO A 29 -0.21 11.06 -5.59
C PRO A 29 1.01 11.14 -4.66
N GLY A 30 1.05 10.33 -3.59
CA GLY A 30 2.12 10.29 -2.60
C GLY A 30 3.29 9.39 -2.97
N ASP A 31 4.16 9.12 -2.00
CA ASP A 31 5.24 8.13 -2.04
C ASP A 31 6.28 8.31 -3.18
N HIS A 32 6.62 9.57 -3.45
CA HIS A 32 7.58 9.92 -4.51
C HIS A 32 8.94 9.25 -4.31
N THR A 33 9.37 9.11 -3.05
CA THR A 33 10.65 8.48 -2.70
C THR A 33 10.67 7.01 -3.07
N TYR A 34 9.60 6.28 -2.79
CA TYR A 34 9.47 4.88 -3.16
C TYR A 34 9.42 4.70 -4.68
N LYS A 35 8.67 5.55 -5.40
CA LYS A 35 8.59 5.52 -6.87
C LYS A 35 9.96 5.73 -7.52
N LEU A 36 10.75 6.66 -6.98
CA LEU A 36 12.11 6.88 -7.45
C LEU A 36 13.00 5.66 -7.17
N LEU A 37 12.90 5.12 -5.95
CA LEU A 37 13.65 3.94 -5.51
C LEU A 37 13.32 2.72 -6.39
N LYS A 38 12.03 2.47 -6.63
CA LYS A 38 11.56 1.40 -7.52
C LYS A 38 12.19 1.53 -8.91
N LYS A 39 12.22 2.73 -9.49
CA LYS A 39 12.87 2.98 -10.78
C LYS A 39 14.37 2.64 -10.78
N VAL A 40 15.07 2.97 -9.70
CA VAL A 40 16.51 2.64 -9.58
C VAL A 40 16.71 1.14 -9.45
N PHE A 41 15.95 0.47 -8.58
CA PHE A 41 16.12 -0.97 -8.35
C PHE A 41 15.62 -1.85 -9.50
N THR A 42 14.67 -1.38 -10.30
CA THR A 42 14.20 -2.10 -11.49
C THR A 42 15.03 -1.80 -12.74
N ASN A 43 15.94 -0.82 -12.69
CA ASN A 43 16.79 -0.48 -13.82
C ASN A 43 17.90 -1.53 -14.00
N PRO A 44 18.00 -2.20 -15.17
CA PRO A 44 18.99 -3.25 -15.41
C PRO A 44 20.44 -2.78 -15.33
N PHE A 45 20.71 -1.53 -15.69
CA PHE A 45 22.05 -0.95 -15.56
C PHE A 45 22.42 -0.72 -14.09
N ALA A 46 21.50 -0.21 -13.29
CA ALA A 46 21.71 -0.04 -11.85
C ALA A 46 21.92 -1.41 -11.16
N GLN A 47 21.14 -2.43 -11.54
CA GLN A 47 21.32 -3.80 -11.06
C GLN A 47 22.69 -4.38 -11.46
N TRP A 48 23.12 -4.14 -12.70
CA TRP A 48 24.44 -4.55 -13.16
C TRP A 48 25.55 -3.87 -12.35
N LEU A 49 25.46 -2.55 -12.13
CA LEU A 49 26.42 -1.80 -11.33
C LEU A 49 26.45 -2.29 -9.88
N PHE A 50 25.29 -2.61 -9.30
CA PHE A 50 25.16 -3.09 -7.93
C PHE A 50 25.87 -4.45 -7.72
N ARG A 51 25.95 -5.31 -8.76
CA ARG A 51 26.68 -6.59 -8.70
C ARG A 51 28.18 -6.43 -8.49
N TRP A 52 28.75 -5.28 -8.81
CA TRP A 52 30.17 -4.97 -8.62
C TRP A 52 30.48 -4.42 -7.22
N ILE A 53 29.47 -4.10 -6.44
CA ILE A 53 29.62 -3.62 -5.07
C ILE A 53 29.93 -4.82 -4.17
N HIS A 54 31.03 -4.71 -3.37
CA HIS A 54 31.33 -5.73 -2.38
C HIS A 54 30.13 -5.94 -1.44
N PRO A 55 29.75 -7.19 -1.08
CA PRO A 55 28.57 -7.46 -0.28
C PRO A 55 28.50 -6.69 1.03
N ASP A 56 29.62 -6.54 1.75
CA ASP A 56 29.68 -5.79 3.00
C ASP A 56 29.36 -4.30 2.82
N LEU A 57 29.83 -3.70 1.72
CA LEU A 57 29.53 -2.32 1.38
C LEU A 57 28.05 -2.17 1.03
N GLY A 58 27.51 -3.11 0.23
CA GLY A 58 26.09 -3.15 -0.11
C GLY A 58 25.19 -3.24 1.13
N ILE A 59 25.54 -4.11 2.07
CA ILE A 59 24.81 -4.25 3.35
C ILE A 59 24.89 -2.97 4.20
N ARG A 60 26.07 -2.35 4.28
CA ARG A 60 26.25 -1.08 5.03
C ARG A 60 25.42 0.05 4.43
N LEU A 61 25.41 0.18 3.10
CA LEU A 61 24.58 1.16 2.39
C LEU A 61 23.09 0.91 2.62
N ALA A 62 22.64 -0.34 2.50
CA ALA A 62 21.25 -0.72 2.73
C ALA A 62 20.81 -0.47 4.18
N LYS A 63 21.65 -0.80 5.16
CA LYS A 63 21.36 -0.53 6.60
C LYS A 63 21.32 0.97 6.88
N GLY A 64 22.24 1.75 6.33
CA GLY A 64 22.25 3.22 6.50
C GLY A 64 21.00 3.85 5.91
N TRP A 65 20.61 3.42 4.72
CA TRP A 65 19.39 3.89 4.06
C TRP A 65 18.14 3.49 4.84
N SER A 66 18.03 2.21 5.22
CA SER A 66 16.89 1.70 5.97
C SER A 66 16.71 2.41 7.32
N GLY A 67 17.83 2.69 8.02
CA GLY A 67 17.78 3.45 9.28
C GLY A 67 17.26 4.88 9.07
N HIS A 68 17.76 5.57 8.06
CA HIS A 68 17.31 6.93 7.73
C HIS A 68 15.84 6.96 7.28
N SER A 69 15.41 5.98 6.47
CA SER A 69 14.04 5.84 6.03
C SER A 69 13.07 5.61 7.20
N ARG A 70 13.44 4.74 8.16
CA ARG A 70 12.61 4.51 9.37
C ARG A 70 12.41 5.78 10.19
N ILE A 71 13.48 6.54 10.43
CA ILE A 71 13.39 7.80 11.15
C ILE A 71 12.50 8.80 10.39
N SER A 72 12.68 8.91 9.09
CA SER A 72 11.87 9.77 8.23
C SER A 72 10.38 9.40 8.24
N ASN A 73 10.07 8.10 8.29
CA ASN A 73 8.70 7.60 8.31
C ASN A 73 8.02 7.82 9.67
N ILE A 74 8.74 7.60 10.76
CA ILE A 74 8.27 7.94 12.12
C ILE A 74 7.95 9.44 12.22
N VAL A 75 8.80 10.29 11.64
CA VAL A 75 8.60 11.75 11.63
C VAL A 75 7.45 12.16 10.69
N LYS A 76 7.15 11.38 9.64
CA LYS A 76 6.09 11.67 8.66
C LYS A 76 4.69 11.17 9.07
N ASN A 77 4.47 10.82 10.32
CA ASN A 77 3.14 10.43 10.84
C ASN A 77 2.52 9.21 10.12
N GLU A 78 3.28 8.16 9.84
CA GLU A 78 2.70 6.93 9.24
C GLU A 78 1.55 6.33 10.05
N ASN A 79 1.47 6.65 11.34
CA ASN A 79 0.42 6.19 12.25
C ASN A 79 -0.74 7.20 12.40
N HIS A 80 -0.78 8.24 11.55
CA HIS A 80 -1.83 9.26 11.66
C HIS A 80 -2.68 9.28 10.38
N PHE A 81 -4.00 9.34 10.57
CA PHE A 81 -4.91 9.53 9.45
C PHE A 81 -4.74 10.93 8.87
N LEU A 82 -4.49 11.02 7.56
CA LEU A 82 -4.19 12.25 6.85
C LEU A 82 -5.44 12.99 6.33
N GLY A 83 -6.64 12.49 6.66
CA GLY A 83 -7.87 13.08 6.15
C GLY A 83 -7.95 12.95 4.62
N ASP A 84 -8.28 14.06 3.96
CA ASP A 84 -8.38 14.08 2.49
C ASP A 84 -7.05 13.86 1.77
N ASP A 85 -5.91 14.01 2.45
CA ASP A 85 -4.58 13.75 1.92
C ASP A 85 -4.17 12.25 1.98
N GLU A 86 -5.08 11.37 2.40
CA GLU A 86 -4.83 9.93 2.41
C GLU A 86 -4.74 9.39 0.98
N TRP A 87 -3.52 9.18 0.48
CA TRP A 87 -3.25 8.93 -0.94
C TRP A 87 -3.83 7.62 -1.48
N LEU A 88 -3.92 6.55 -0.65
CA LEU A 88 -4.56 5.29 -1.07
C LEU A 88 -6.08 5.46 -1.18
N TRP A 89 -6.67 6.23 -0.31
CA TRP A 89 -8.10 6.57 -0.41
C TRP A 89 -8.39 7.45 -1.63
N GLN A 90 -7.52 8.42 -1.93
CA GLN A 90 -7.62 9.21 -3.19
C GLN A 90 -7.50 8.31 -4.41
N TYR A 91 -6.57 7.35 -4.40
CA TYR A 91 -6.44 6.36 -5.46
C TYR A 91 -7.72 5.53 -5.63
N CYS A 92 -8.33 5.07 -4.54
CA CYS A 92 -9.62 4.35 -4.60
C CYS A 92 -10.72 5.21 -5.22
N LYS A 93 -10.83 6.49 -4.86
CA LYS A 93 -11.79 7.42 -5.47
C LYS A 93 -11.56 7.59 -6.98
N GLU A 94 -10.31 7.62 -7.40
CA GLU A 94 -9.97 7.70 -8.82
C GLU A 94 -10.33 6.40 -9.57
N VAL A 95 -10.04 5.23 -9.03
CA VAL A 95 -10.41 3.94 -9.60
C VAL A 95 -11.93 3.81 -9.66
N GLU A 96 -12.64 4.11 -8.59
CA GLU A 96 -14.10 4.07 -8.49
C GLU A 96 -14.79 4.94 -9.54
N SER A 97 -14.19 6.08 -9.91
CA SER A 97 -14.73 6.94 -10.96
C SER A 97 -14.73 6.29 -12.36
N ARG A 98 -13.99 5.19 -12.54
CA ARG A 98 -13.83 4.49 -13.82
C ARG A 98 -14.43 3.09 -13.80
N ILE A 99 -14.18 2.37 -12.73
CA ILE A 99 -14.62 0.98 -12.54
C ILE A 99 -15.07 0.84 -11.10
N HIS A 100 -16.32 0.46 -10.89
CA HIS A 100 -16.88 0.23 -9.57
C HIS A 100 -16.38 -1.09 -8.98
N HIS A 101 -16.03 -1.04 -7.69
CA HIS A 101 -15.80 -2.21 -6.85
C HIS A 101 -16.51 -1.99 -5.51
N ASP A 102 -17.07 -3.03 -4.92
CA ASP A 102 -17.76 -2.91 -3.64
C ASP A 102 -16.77 -2.65 -2.49
N TYR A 103 -15.60 -3.30 -2.57
CA TYR A 103 -14.59 -3.20 -1.52
C TYR A 103 -13.18 -3.02 -2.09
N TYR A 104 -12.45 -2.08 -1.51
CA TYR A 104 -11.03 -1.79 -1.79
C TYR A 104 -10.19 -2.18 -0.58
N VAL A 105 -9.35 -3.20 -0.69
CA VAL A 105 -8.55 -3.74 0.41
C VAL A 105 -7.07 -3.51 0.17
N PHE A 106 -6.43 -2.78 1.06
CA PHE A 106 -5.03 -2.42 0.98
C PHE A 106 -4.26 -2.70 2.27
N GLY A 107 -2.96 -2.87 2.15
CA GLY A 107 -1.99 -2.83 3.24
C GLY A 107 -1.19 -1.53 3.22
N HIS A 108 0.13 -1.63 3.35
CA HIS A 108 1.15 -0.59 3.20
C HIS A 108 1.13 0.54 4.25
N ARG A 109 -0.03 1.09 4.56
CA ARG A 109 -0.17 2.22 5.50
C ARG A 109 -0.13 1.80 6.97
N HIS A 110 0.18 0.69 7.38
CA HIS A 110 0.27 0.24 8.78
C HIS A 110 -0.73 0.90 9.76
N LEU A 111 -1.81 1.45 9.23
CA LEU A 111 -2.88 2.11 9.98
C LEU A 111 -4.20 1.47 9.59
N PRO A 112 -4.92 0.79 10.50
CA PRO A 112 -6.22 0.21 10.19
C PRO A 112 -7.22 1.33 9.92
N LEU A 113 -7.80 1.32 8.71
CA LEU A 113 -8.77 2.32 8.26
C LEU A 113 -9.96 1.66 7.59
N GLU A 114 -11.12 2.24 7.78
CA GLU A 114 -12.35 1.94 7.08
C GLU A 114 -13.00 3.26 6.64
N LEU A 115 -13.06 3.51 5.33
CA LEU A 115 -13.51 4.78 4.78
C LEU A 115 -14.45 4.55 3.59
N ALA A 116 -15.50 5.35 3.49
CA ALA A 116 -16.40 5.31 2.34
C ALA A 116 -15.71 5.82 1.06
N VAL A 117 -15.97 5.14 -0.07
CA VAL A 117 -15.52 5.54 -1.40
C VAL A 117 -16.73 5.70 -2.30
N GLY A 118 -16.97 6.93 -2.78
CA GLY A 118 -18.17 7.22 -3.56
C GLY A 118 -19.46 7.01 -2.78
N HIS A 119 -20.44 6.33 -3.41
CA HIS A 119 -21.77 6.15 -2.82
C HIS A 119 -21.97 4.79 -2.16
N SER A 120 -21.28 3.74 -2.60
CA SER A 120 -21.56 2.36 -2.18
C SER A 120 -20.30 1.54 -1.88
N ALA A 121 -19.12 2.01 -2.24
CA ALA A 121 -17.87 1.30 -2.02
C ALA A 121 -17.22 1.64 -0.68
N THR A 122 -16.43 0.71 -0.15
CA THR A 122 -15.67 0.91 1.08
C THR A 122 -14.19 0.58 0.89
N TYR A 123 -13.33 1.47 1.36
CA TYR A 123 -11.89 1.27 1.44
C TYR A 123 -11.50 0.75 2.81
N TYR A 124 -10.71 -0.32 2.83
CA TYR A 124 -10.08 -0.90 4.01
C TYR A 124 -8.57 -0.85 3.90
N ASN A 125 -7.89 -0.34 4.91
CA ASN A 125 -6.48 -0.61 5.12
C ASN A 125 -6.32 -1.56 6.30
N LEU A 126 -5.58 -2.64 6.09
CA LEU A 126 -5.48 -3.75 7.05
C LEU A 126 -4.69 -3.40 8.30
N GLY A 127 -3.94 -2.29 8.29
CA GLY A 127 -2.98 -2.01 9.35
C GLY A 127 -1.74 -2.91 9.24
N GLU A 128 -1.28 -3.46 10.38
CA GLU A 128 -0.10 -4.30 10.43
C GLU A 128 -0.25 -5.42 11.49
N TRP A 129 0.51 -6.50 11.31
CA TRP A 129 0.42 -7.71 12.13
C TRP A 129 1.51 -7.82 13.21
N VAL A 130 2.34 -6.78 13.42
CA VAL A 130 3.46 -6.83 14.36
C VAL A 130 3.09 -6.32 15.74
N THR A 131 2.30 -5.24 15.81
CA THR A 131 1.91 -4.60 17.06
C THR A 131 0.40 -4.43 17.22
N GLN A 132 -0.32 -4.29 16.10
CA GLN A 132 -1.77 -4.03 16.12
C GLN A 132 -2.58 -5.31 15.96
N PHE A 133 -2.05 -6.33 15.27
CA PHE A 133 -2.70 -7.63 15.01
C PHE A 133 -4.07 -7.47 14.34
N THR A 134 -4.16 -6.56 13.39
CA THR A 134 -5.40 -6.28 12.67
C THR A 134 -5.54 -7.09 11.39
N TYR A 135 -6.74 -7.52 11.08
CA TYR A 135 -7.07 -8.30 9.87
C TYR A 135 -8.48 -7.98 9.39
N LEU A 136 -8.77 -8.33 8.14
CA LEU A 136 -10.11 -8.22 7.56
C LEU A 136 -10.74 -9.60 7.50
N GLU A 137 -11.88 -9.76 8.13
CA GLU A 137 -12.73 -10.94 8.05
C GLU A 137 -13.84 -10.71 7.04
N PHE A 138 -14.07 -11.67 6.16
CA PHE A 138 -15.18 -11.63 5.22
C PHE A 138 -16.07 -12.86 5.41
N ASP A 139 -17.24 -12.67 5.97
CA ASP A 139 -18.21 -13.72 6.29
C ASP A 139 -19.15 -14.10 5.12
N GLY A 140 -18.94 -13.50 3.95
CA GLY A 140 -19.75 -13.67 2.75
C GLY A 140 -20.82 -12.59 2.58
N LEU A 141 -21.00 -11.71 3.56
CA LEU A 141 -21.96 -10.60 3.52
C LEU A 141 -21.22 -9.26 3.40
N ALA A 142 -20.36 -8.96 4.37
CA ALA A 142 -19.58 -7.72 4.38
C ALA A 142 -18.23 -7.94 5.06
N PRO A 143 -17.17 -7.29 4.59
CA PRO A 143 -15.87 -7.30 5.27
C PRO A 143 -15.98 -6.56 6.62
N LYS A 144 -15.26 -7.06 7.62
CA LYS A 144 -15.14 -6.44 8.94
C LYS A 144 -13.70 -6.36 9.35
N LEU A 145 -13.22 -5.16 9.67
CA LEU A 145 -11.90 -4.97 10.23
C LEU A 145 -11.88 -5.43 11.69
N GLN A 146 -11.04 -6.40 12.00
CA GLN A 146 -10.98 -7.08 13.30
C GLN A 146 -9.58 -6.93 13.90
N LYS A 147 -9.50 -7.11 15.22
CA LYS A 147 -8.24 -7.20 15.95
C LYS A 147 -8.16 -8.58 16.61
N PHE A 148 -7.06 -9.25 16.40
CA PHE A 148 -6.76 -10.50 17.09
C PHE A 148 -6.36 -10.20 18.54
N GLU A 149 -7.01 -10.86 19.49
CA GLU A 149 -6.75 -10.77 20.93
C GLU A 149 -5.83 -11.92 21.40
#